data_a0242654c419560aa6bbbadda32a52ca
#
_entry.id   a0242654c419560aa6bbbadda32a52ca
#
_cell.length_a   1.000
_cell.length_b   1.000
_cell.length_c   1.000
_cell.angle_alpha   90.00
_cell.angle_beta   90.00
_cell.angle_gamma   90.00
#
_symmetry.space_group_name_H-M   'P 1'
#
loop_
_entity.id
_entity.type
_entity.pdbx_description
1 polymer ?
#
loop_
_entity_poly.entity_id
_entity_poly.type
_entity_poly.pdbx_seq_one_letter_code
_entity_poly.pdbx_strand_id
1 'polypeptide(L)'
;MFQELKFQLSTAILTILTLAAGVSAFINFEQQNHFRLPEDGVIWVDRQGNVEALYVKPASPGLNAGIHRADRLLDINGVRIERATDVARVLVRIGAWSRAKYRLQSRGVELTATLVVAEQPLDRALIYQYAVGTAYLIIGLFVYFRRGSAQKARHFYILCLASFVSLCFHYTGLLDNFDKVIYFGNLIAGLVAPTVFLHFCLVFPEPRPWFRGKTRTILLYVPAALMFLAFVAFSSGAMKISVPLLDLRWMLDRVWMVAWTQIGRAHV
;
A
#
# COMPACT_ATOMS: atom_id res chain seq x y z
N MET A 1 -4.80 -30.20 28.86
CA MET A 1 -3.51 -30.24 28.17
C MET A 1 -3.58 -29.68 26.73
N PHE A 2 -4.32 -30.28 25.77
CA PHE A 2 -4.38 -29.82 24.37
C PHE A 2 -4.96 -28.40 24.18
N GLN A 3 -5.97 -28.01 24.94
CA GLN A 3 -6.55 -26.65 24.83
C GLN A 3 -5.61 -25.58 25.39
N GLU A 4 -4.91 -25.91 26.44
CA GLU A 4 -3.95 -24.98 27.07
C GLU A 4 -2.71 -24.78 26.20
N LEU A 5 -2.20 -25.83 25.58
CA LEU A 5 -1.11 -25.76 24.62
C LEU A 5 -1.50 -24.91 23.39
N LYS A 6 -2.71 -25.07 22.84
CA LYS A 6 -3.21 -24.24 21.74
C LYS A 6 -3.34 -22.78 22.15
N PHE A 7 -3.76 -22.50 23.38
CA PHE A 7 -3.86 -21.15 23.90
C PHE A 7 -2.47 -20.51 24.01
N GLN A 8 -1.52 -21.20 24.64
CA GLN A 8 -0.15 -20.73 24.81
C GLN A 8 0.53 -20.50 23.46
N LEU A 9 0.40 -21.44 22.50
CA LEU A 9 0.95 -21.29 21.16
C LEU A 9 0.34 -20.09 20.42
N SER A 10 -0.98 -19.92 20.48
CA SER A 10 -1.63 -18.78 19.83
C SER A 10 -1.21 -17.43 20.45
N THR A 11 -1.03 -17.40 21.76
CA THR A 11 -0.54 -16.21 22.48
C THR A 11 0.89 -15.89 22.08
N ALA A 12 1.77 -16.90 22.06
CA ALA A 12 3.17 -16.71 21.64
C ALA A 12 3.26 -16.18 20.19
N ILE A 13 2.50 -16.76 19.26
CA ILE A 13 2.47 -16.30 17.87
C ILE A 13 1.99 -14.84 17.79
N LEU A 14 0.90 -14.51 18.47
CA LEU A 14 0.37 -13.14 18.46
C LEU A 14 1.37 -12.15 19.07
N THR A 15 2.06 -12.52 20.14
CA THR A 15 3.10 -11.69 20.75
C THR A 15 4.26 -11.43 19.78
N ILE A 16 4.76 -12.48 19.13
CA ILE A 16 5.84 -12.37 18.14
C ILE A 16 5.41 -11.47 16.98
N LEU A 17 4.21 -11.69 16.43
CA LEU A 17 3.68 -10.88 15.34
C LEU A 17 3.52 -9.41 15.74
N THR A 18 3.08 -9.15 16.96
CA THR A 18 2.93 -7.77 17.48
C THR A 18 4.27 -7.08 17.61
N LEU A 19 5.26 -7.75 18.19
CA LEU A 19 6.60 -7.19 18.32
C LEU A 19 7.23 -6.94 16.94
N ALA A 20 7.14 -7.92 16.04
CA ALA A 20 7.62 -7.77 14.68
C ALA A 20 6.94 -6.61 13.94
N ALA A 21 5.61 -6.51 14.04
CA ALA A 21 4.85 -5.41 13.43
C ALA A 21 5.22 -4.05 14.03
N GLY A 22 5.35 -3.96 15.36
CA GLY A 22 5.73 -2.72 16.04
C GLY A 22 7.13 -2.24 15.66
N VAL A 23 8.12 -3.15 15.68
CA VAL A 23 9.50 -2.84 15.26
C VAL A 23 9.54 -2.45 13.78
N SER A 24 8.87 -3.20 12.92
CA SER A 24 8.81 -2.89 11.49
C SER A 24 8.14 -1.55 11.21
N ALA A 25 7.05 -1.22 11.90
CA ALA A 25 6.38 0.07 11.77
C ALA A 25 7.27 1.23 12.22
N PHE A 26 8.03 1.06 13.31
CA PHE A 26 8.98 2.06 13.79
C PHE A 26 10.10 2.29 12.78
N ILE A 27 10.74 1.22 12.28
CA ILE A 27 11.79 1.32 11.25
C ILE A 27 11.24 1.97 9.99
N ASN A 28 10.03 1.58 9.56
CA ASN A 28 9.39 2.13 8.38
C ASN A 28 9.09 3.63 8.54
N PHE A 29 8.63 4.07 9.72
CA PHE A 29 8.43 5.48 10.03
C PHE A 29 9.74 6.28 9.93
N GLU A 30 10.84 5.76 10.51
CA GLU A 30 12.17 6.37 10.40
C GLU A 30 12.65 6.45 8.94
N GLN A 31 12.44 5.40 8.16
CA GLN A 31 12.78 5.43 6.74
C GLN A 31 11.96 6.47 5.97
N GLN A 32 10.65 6.61 6.25
CA GLN A 32 9.80 7.63 5.63
C GLN A 32 10.23 9.06 5.98
N ASN A 33 10.85 9.26 7.13
CA ASN A 33 11.37 10.58 7.53
C ASN A 33 12.69 10.93 6.83
N HIS A 34 13.55 9.93 6.60
CA HIS A 34 14.90 10.13 6.07
C HIS A 34 14.99 9.95 4.55
N PHE A 35 14.12 9.14 3.95
CA PHE A 35 14.12 8.89 2.52
C PHE A 35 12.87 9.45 1.87
N ARG A 36 13.07 10.25 0.84
CA ARG A 36 12.01 10.82 0.03
C ARG A 36 12.29 10.60 -1.44
N LEU A 37 11.24 10.23 -2.17
CA LEU A 37 11.35 10.02 -3.60
C LEU A 37 11.69 11.33 -4.31
N PRO A 38 12.60 11.30 -5.28
CA PRO A 38 12.87 12.44 -6.14
C PRO A 38 11.64 12.73 -7.02
N GLU A 39 11.29 14.00 -7.10
CA GLU A 39 10.08 14.49 -7.79
C GLU A 39 10.42 15.67 -8.69
N ASP A 40 9.90 15.67 -9.91
CA ASP A 40 9.97 16.83 -10.83
C ASP A 40 8.69 17.69 -10.77
N GLY A 41 7.66 17.18 -10.10
CA GLY A 41 6.37 17.84 -9.97
C GLY A 41 5.48 17.73 -11.20
N VAL A 42 5.77 16.81 -12.12
CA VAL A 42 4.99 16.54 -13.32
C VAL A 42 4.35 15.16 -13.25
N ILE A 43 3.07 15.08 -13.52
CA ILE A 43 2.38 13.77 -13.68
C ILE A 43 2.48 13.38 -15.14
N TRP A 44 3.34 12.41 -15.42
CA TRP A 44 3.54 11.82 -16.72
C TRP A 44 2.59 10.66 -16.96
N VAL A 45 2.02 10.57 -18.17
CA VAL A 45 1.11 9.50 -18.56
C VAL A 45 1.45 8.97 -19.94
N ASP A 46 1.17 7.69 -20.16
CA ASP A 46 1.28 7.06 -21.46
C ASP A 46 0.03 7.41 -22.30
N ARG A 47 0.23 8.08 -23.42
CA ARG A 47 -0.84 8.48 -24.33
C ARG A 47 -0.43 8.28 -25.78
N GLN A 48 -1.18 7.48 -26.53
CA GLN A 48 -0.95 7.22 -27.96
C GLN A 48 0.50 6.82 -28.28
N GLY A 49 1.13 6.00 -27.41
CA GLY A 49 2.51 5.56 -27.59
C GLY A 49 3.58 6.59 -27.23
N ASN A 50 3.20 7.71 -26.59
CA ASN A 50 4.09 8.76 -26.14
C ASN A 50 3.90 9.00 -24.64
N VAL A 51 4.91 9.59 -24.01
CA VAL A 51 4.81 10.04 -22.60
C VAL A 51 4.53 11.53 -22.59
N GLU A 52 3.38 11.93 -22.06
CA GLU A 52 2.91 13.32 -22.05
C GLU A 52 2.68 13.82 -20.62
N ALA A 53 2.91 15.12 -20.40
CA ALA A 53 2.60 15.79 -19.15
C ALA A 53 1.07 15.97 -19.00
N LEU A 54 0.44 15.18 -18.15
CA LEU A 54 -0.99 15.32 -17.83
C LEU A 54 -1.26 16.54 -16.95
N TYR A 55 -0.41 16.73 -15.95
CA TYR A 55 -0.53 17.81 -14.97
C TYR A 55 0.84 18.23 -14.50
N VAL A 56 1.05 19.54 -14.36
CA VAL A 56 2.27 20.14 -13.80
C VAL A 56 1.88 20.88 -12.53
N LYS A 57 2.47 20.47 -11.43
CA LYS A 57 2.16 21.01 -10.10
C LYS A 57 2.61 22.47 -10.02
N PRO A 58 1.78 23.38 -9.47
CA PRO A 58 2.19 24.76 -9.24
C PRO A 58 3.45 24.85 -8.38
N ALA A 59 4.33 25.80 -8.69
CA ALA A 59 5.60 26.04 -8.01
C ALA A 59 6.55 24.82 -7.97
N SER A 60 6.38 23.87 -8.89
CA SER A 60 7.25 22.69 -9.01
C SER A 60 8.51 22.97 -9.85
N PRO A 61 9.55 22.11 -9.71
CA PRO A 61 10.74 22.21 -10.57
C PRO A 61 10.41 22.14 -12.05
N GLY A 62 9.48 21.27 -12.44
CA GLY A 62 9.04 21.13 -13.83
C GLY A 62 8.39 22.40 -14.38
N LEU A 63 7.47 23.01 -13.61
CA LEU A 63 6.83 24.27 -14.04
C LEU A 63 7.87 25.39 -14.15
N ASN A 64 8.76 25.53 -13.17
CA ASN A 64 9.80 26.55 -13.17
C ASN A 64 10.82 26.38 -14.33
N ALA A 65 10.98 25.14 -14.81
CA ALA A 65 11.80 24.83 -15.97
C ALA A 65 11.07 25.01 -17.31
N GLY A 66 9.79 25.42 -17.29
CA GLY A 66 9.00 25.67 -18.48
C GLY A 66 8.29 24.44 -19.05
N ILE A 67 8.13 23.37 -18.28
CA ILE A 67 7.32 22.22 -18.67
C ILE A 67 5.84 22.56 -18.48
N HIS A 68 5.05 22.31 -19.52
CA HIS A 68 3.62 22.59 -19.53
C HIS A 68 2.80 21.32 -19.79
N ARG A 69 1.52 21.43 -19.52
CA ARG A 69 0.56 20.35 -19.83
C ARG A 69 0.57 20.06 -21.34
N ALA A 70 0.49 18.78 -21.68
CA ALA A 70 0.55 18.22 -23.04
C ALA A 70 1.94 18.29 -23.71
N ASP A 71 2.99 18.68 -22.99
CA ASP A 71 4.35 18.51 -23.50
C ASP A 71 4.71 17.02 -23.53
N ARG A 72 5.31 16.59 -24.62
CA ARG A 72 5.76 15.22 -24.82
C ARG A 72 7.20 15.07 -24.34
N LEU A 73 7.46 14.11 -23.48
CA LEU A 73 8.80 13.78 -23.03
C LEU A 73 9.50 12.82 -24.00
N LEU A 74 10.72 13.15 -24.41
CA LEU A 74 11.54 12.36 -25.29
C LEU A 74 12.64 11.62 -24.53
N ASP A 75 13.41 12.35 -23.72
CA ASP A 75 14.44 11.76 -22.85
C ASP A 75 14.74 12.62 -21.63
N ILE A 76 15.42 12.00 -20.66
CA ILE A 76 15.97 12.65 -19.46
C ILE A 76 17.45 12.28 -19.40
N ASN A 77 18.35 13.27 -19.40
CA ASN A 77 19.80 13.10 -19.43
C ASN A 77 20.29 12.16 -20.55
N GLY A 78 19.61 12.17 -21.72
CA GLY A 78 19.94 11.30 -22.87
C GLY A 78 19.37 9.87 -22.73
N VAL A 79 18.70 9.53 -21.63
CA VAL A 79 18.00 8.26 -21.47
C VAL A 79 16.61 8.39 -22.08
N ARG A 80 16.35 7.67 -23.15
CA ARG A 80 15.06 7.67 -23.83
C ARG A 80 13.96 7.15 -22.91
N ILE A 81 12.85 7.85 -22.89
CA ILE A 81 11.67 7.53 -22.06
C ILE A 81 10.60 6.96 -22.99
N GLU A 82 10.25 5.70 -22.77
CA GLU A 82 9.21 5.01 -23.56
C GLU A 82 7.88 4.90 -22.80
N ARG A 83 7.94 4.89 -21.48
CA ARG A 83 6.77 4.80 -20.59
C ARG A 83 6.86 5.80 -19.45
N ALA A 84 5.73 6.25 -18.96
CA ALA A 84 5.66 7.14 -17.81
C ALA A 84 6.35 6.56 -16.55
N THR A 85 6.33 5.23 -16.38
CA THR A 85 7.03 4.54 -15.29
C THR A 85 8.55 4.64 -15.37
N ASP A 86 9.12 4.88 -16.56
CA ASP A 86 10.57 5.01 -16.72
C ASP A 86 11.07 6.31 -16.13
N VAL A 87 10.21 7.37 -16.12
CA VAL A 87 10.54 8.66 -15.52
C VAL A 87 10.90 8.48 -14.04
N ALA A 88 10.07 7.80 -13.27
CA ALA A 88 10.35 7.54 -11.86
C ALA A 88 11.68 6.79 -11.64
N ARG A 89 11.97 5.77 -12.48
CA ARG A 89 13.24 5.02 -12.39
C ARG A 89 14.45 5.90 -12.69
N VAL A 90 14.33 6.77 -13.69
CA VAL A 90 15.42 7.68 -14.06
C VAL A 90 15.62 8.71 -12.97
N LEU A 91 14.56 9.28 -12.40
CA LEU A 91 14.64 10.24 -11.30
C LEU A 91 15.27 9.63 -10.04
N VAL A 92 14.88 8.39 -9.67
CA VAL A 92 15.52 7.67 -8.54
C VAL A 92 17.02 7.48 -8.77
N ARG A 93 17.44 7.21 -10.01
CA ARG A 93 18.85 7.05 -10.37
C ARG A 93 19.62 8.37 -10.33
N ILE A 94 18.99 9.47 -10.74
CA ILE A 94 19.58 10.82 -10.71
C ILE A 94 19.70 11.29 -9.27
N GLY A 95 18.71 11.01 -8.45
CA GLY A 95 18.62 11.45 -7.06
C GLY A 95 18.04 12.86 -6.90
N ALA A 96 17.54 13.16 -5.70
CA ALA A 96 17.09 14.49 -5.34
C ALA A 96 18.25 15.49 -5.31
N TRP A 97 17.93 16.77 -5.49
CA TRP A 97 18.87 17.91 -5.52
C TRP A 97 19.88 17.86 -6.67
N SER A 98 19.73 16.92 -7.59
CA SER A 98 20.57 16.80 -8.78
C SER A 98 19.94 17.48 -9.97
N ARG A 99 20.77 17.94 -10.92
CA ARG A 99 20.30 18.53 -12.17
C ARG A 99 19.88 17.45 -13.15
N ALA A 100 18.70 17.61 -13.73
CA ALA A 100 18.18 16.76 -14.79
C ALA A 100 17.87 17.60 -16.02
N LYS A 101 18.31 17.13 -17.18
CA LYS A 101 18.07 17.75 -18.48
C LYS A 101 17.01 16.96 -19.20
N TYR A 102 15.87 17.60 -19.46
CA TYR A 102 14.73 17.03 -20.16
C TYR A 102 14.74 17.49 -21.60
N ARG A 103 14.57 16.59 -22.53
CA ARG A 103 14.26 16.93 -23.91
C ARG A 103 12.78 16.65 -24.15
N LEU A 104 12.08 17.70 -24.54
CA LEU A 104 10.64 17.73 -24.67
C LEU A 104 10.25 18.15 -26.07
N GLN A 105 9.06 17.77 -26.49
CA GLN A 105 8.42 18.32 -27.68
C GLN A 105 7.14 19.04 -27.25
N SER A 106 7.13 20.37 -27.42
CA SER A 106 5.98 21.23 -27.11
C SER A 106 5.47 21.84 -28.41
N ARG A 107 4.21 21.59 -28.74
CA ARG A 107 3.56 22.10 -29.97
C ARG A 107 4.36 21.85 -31.27
N GLY A 108 5.03 20.71 -31.34
CA GLY A 108 5.84 20.33 -32.50
C GLY A 108 7.28 20.85 -32.50
N VAL A 109 7.68 21.69 -31.54
CA VAL A 109 9.03 22.21 -31.38
C VAL A 109 9.75 21.44 -30.28
N GLU A 110 11.00 21.01 -30.55
CA GLU A 110 11.84 20.41 -29.52
C GLU A 110 12.40 21.50 -28.58
N LEU A 111 12.26 21.26 -27.30
CA LEU A 111 12.74 22.15 -26.25
C LEU A 111 13.61 21.34 -25.27
N THR A 112 14.57 22.02 -24.69
CA THR A 112 15.37 21.47 -23.59
C THR A 112 15.07 22.24 -22.32
N ALA A 113 14.57 21.54 -21.30
CA ALA A 113 14.35 22.07 -19.97
C ALA A 113 15.38 21.48 -19.00
N THR A 114 16.00 22.33 -18.20
CA THR A 114 16.91 21.87 -17.14
C THR A 114 16.30 22.24 -15.80
N LEU A 115 16.14 21.24 -14.95
CA LEU A 115 15.56 21.43 -13.61
C LEU A 115 16.42 20.77 -12.55
N VAL A 116 16.26 21.21 -11.31
CA VAL A 116 16.79 20.53 -10.13
C VAL A 116 15.67 19.65 -9.58
N VAL A 117 15.93 18.36 -9.50
CA VAL A 117 14.96 17.39 -8.98
C VAL A 117 14.72 17.69 -7.50
N ALA A 118 13.47 17.88 -7.10
CA ALA A 118 13.09 18.10 -5.71
C ALA A 118 12.88 16.80 -4.96
N GLU A 119 12.73 16.89 -3.66
CA GLU A 119 12.20 15.79 -2.84
C GLU A 119 10.68 15.89 -2.73
N GLN A 120 10.03 14.75 -2.78
CA GLN A 120 8.59 14.68 -2.53
C GLN A 120 8.30 15.17 -1.10
N PRO A 121 7.37 16.11 -0.90
CA PRO A 121 7.04 16.59 0.44
C PRO A 121 6.46 15.46 1.29
N LEU A 122 6.71 15.51 2.60
CA LEU A 122 6.11 14.56 3.53
C LEU A 122 4.58 14.67 3.46
N ASP A 123 3.94 13.54 3.19
CA ASP A 123 2.49 13.49 3.26
C ASP A 123 2.03 13.52 4.72
N ARG A 124 1.39 14.61 5.12
CA ARG A 124 0.85 14.77 6.48
C ARG A 124 -0.19 13.69 6.82
N ALA A 125 -0.85 13.12 5.83
CA ALA A 125 -1.80 12.03 6.04
C ALA A 125 -1.12 10.80 6.66
N LEU A 126 0.17 10.55 6.37
CA LEU A 126 0.94 9.46 6.98
C LEU A 126 0.99 9.58 8.50
N ILE A 127 1.22 10.79 9.04
CA ILE A 127 1.29 11.02 10.49
C ILE A 127 -0.04 10.63 11.16
N TYR A 128 -1.16 11.02 10.54
CA TYR A 128 -2.49 10.65 11.06
C TYR A 128 -2.73 9.14 10.95
N GLN A 129 -2.30 8.50 9.89
CA GLN A 129 -2.42 7.05 9.72
C GLN A 129 -1.61 6.29 10.78
N TYR A 130 -0.37 6.71 11.07
CA TYR A 130 0.43 6.14 12.16
C TYR A 130 -0.24 6.35 13.53
N ALA A 131 -0.79 7.54 13.80
CA ALA A 131 -1.49 7.81 15.05
C ALA A 131 -2.73 6.93 15.23
N VAL A 132 -3.57 6.81 14.19
CA VAL A 132 -4.77 5.97 14.21
C VAL A 132 -4.39 4.49 14.31
N GLY A 133 -3.40 4.03 13.55
CA GLY A 133 -2.91 2.66 13.62
C GLY A 133 -2.40 2.31 15.02
N THR A 134 -1.60 3.19 15.62
CA THR A 134 -1.11 3.01 17.00
C THR A 134 -2.26 2.96 18.01
N ALA A 135 -3.30 3.79 17.84
CA ALA A 135 -4.49 3.72 18.68
C ALA A 135 -5.20 2.36 18.57
N TYR A 136 -5.34 1.80 17.36
CA TYR A 136 -5.86 0.44 17.19
C TYR A 136 -5.05 -0.59 17.96
N LEU A 137 -3.72 -0.53 17.86
CA LEU A 137 -2.84 -1.47 18.56
C LEU A 137 -2.99 -1.36 20.08
N ILE A 138 -3.01 -0.14 20.63
CA ILE A 138 -3.15 0.11 22.07
C ILE A 138 -4.50 -0.43 22.56
N ILE A 139 -5.60 -0.12 21.86
CA ILE A 139 -6.94 -0.60 22.23
C ILE A 139 -7.01 -2.13 22.16
N GLY A 140 -6.45 -2.71 21.09
CA GLY A 140 -6.39 -4.15 20.92
C GLY A 140 -5.63 -4.85 22.04
N LEU A 141 -4.45 -4.35 22.40
CA LEU A 141 -3.63 -4.85 23.51
C LEU A 141 -4.37 -4.71 24.84
N PHE A 142 -4.99 -3.57 25.10
CA PHE A 142 -5.75 -3.35 26.34
C PHE A 142 -6.87 -4.39 26.49
N VAL A 143 -7.67 -4.62 25.46
CA VAL A 143 -8.74 -5.62 25.47
C VAL A 143 -8.17 -7.03 25.61
N TYR A 144 -7.08 -7.33 24.92
CA TYR A 144 -6.43 -8.63 24.99
C TYR A 144 -5.89 -8.94 26.38
N PHE A 145 -5.20 -8.02 27.05
CA PHE A 145 -4.70 -8.23 28.41
C PHE A 145 -5.81 -8.33 29.44
N ARG A 146 -6.93 -7.61 29.25
CA ARG A 146 -8.07 -7.67 30.17
C ARG A 146 -8.93 -8.91 30.01
N ARG A 147 -9.04 -9.46 28.78
CA ARG A 147 -9.99 -10.52 28.43
C ARG A 147 -9.40 -11.58 27.47
N GLY A 148 -8.08 -11.80 27.48
CA GLY A 148 -7.38 -12.63 26.53
C GLY A 148 -7.79 -14.11 26.48
N SER A 149 -8.35 -14.66 27.57
CA SER A 149 -8.92 -16.00 27.59
C SER A 149 -10.20 -16.13 26.75
N ALA A 150 -10.92 -15.02 26.50
CA ALA A 150 -12.12 -15.03 25.69
C ALA A 150 -11.78 -15.08 24.20
N GLN A 151 -12.35 -16.04 23.47
CA GLN A 151 -12.12 -16.20 22.03
C GLN A 151 -12.47 -14.93 21.23
N LYS A 152 -13.48 -14.20 21.62
CA LYS A 152 -13.93 -12.95 21.00
C LYS A 152 -12.91 -11.82 21.18
N ALA A 153 -12.24 -11.75 22.33
CA ALA A 153 -11.17 -10.77 22.57
C ALA A 153 -9.96 -11.00 21.68
N ARG A 154 -9.63 -12.25 21.38
CA ARG A 154 -8.56 -12.59 20.42
C ARG A 154 -8.92 -12.19 18.98
N HIS A 155 -10.15 -12.43 18.54
CA HIS A 155 -10.61 -11.98 17.22
C HIS A 155 -10.52 -10.44 17.10
N PHE A 156 -10.97 -9.74 18.12
CA PHE A 156 -10.87 -8.28 18.17
C PHE A 156 -9.42 -7.81 18.14
N TYR A 157 -8.53 -8.48 18.87
CA TYR A 157 -7.11 -8.17 18.85
C TYR A 157 -6.47 -8.37 17.47
N ILE A 158 -6.78 -9.49 16.80
CA ILE A 158 -6.31 -9.75 15.43
C ILE A 158 -6.78 -8.65 14.47
N LEU A 159 -8.03 -8.20 14.60
CA LEU A 159 -8.54 -7.07 13.84
C LEU A 159 -7.72 -5.80 14.09
N CYS A 160 -7.46 -5.48 15.37
CA CYS A 160 -6.68 -4.30 15.73
C CYS A 160 -5.24 -4.37 15.20
N LEU A 161 -4.60 -5.55 15.29
CA LEU A 161 -3.25 -5.77 14.77
C LEU A 161 -3.20 -5.64 13.24
N ALA A 162 -4.16 -6.23 12.53
CA ALA A 162 -4.26 -6.09 11.08
C ALA A 162 -4.51 -4.63 10.65
N SER A 163 -5.37 -3.91 11.39
CA SER A 163 -5.61 -2.48 11.16
C SER A 163 -4.36 -1.64 11.43
N PHE A 164 -3.60 -1.95 12.49
CA PHE A 164 -2.31 -1.31 12.77
C PHE A 164 -1.34 -1.50 11.60
N VAL A 165 -1.14 -2.74 11.15
CA VAL A 165 -0.22 -3.04 10.04
C VAL A 165 -0.67 -2.33 8.76
N SER A 166 -1.98 -2.36 8.43
CA SER A 166 -2.53 -1.69 7.25
C SER A 166 -2.34 -0.18 7.26
N LEU A 167 -2.37 0.45 8.45
CA LEU A 167 -2.25 1.90 8.62
C LEU A 167 -0.81 2.38 8.86
N CYS A 168 0.10 1.50 9.31
CA CYS A 168 1.46 1.88 9.65
C CYS A 168 2.52 1.34 8.69
N PHE A 169 2.18 0.44 7.75
CA PHE A 169 3.12 -0.07 6.77
C PHE A 169 2.96 0.69 5.47
N HIS A 170 3.91 1.56 5.17
CA HIS A 170 3.92 2.40 3.97
C HIS A 170 5.17 2.16 3.14
N TYR A 171 4.96 1.80 1.90
CA TYR A 171 6.02 1.61 0.93
C TYR A 171 6.84 2.89 0.73
N THR A 172 8.16 2.80 0.88
CA THR A 172 9.06 3.97 0.77
C THR A 172 9.56 4.22 -0.64
N GLY A 173 9.63 3.17 -1.46
CA GLY A 173 10.21 3.24 -2.80
C GLY A 173 11.73 2.98 -2.84
N LEU A 174 12.36 2.64 -1.72
CA LEU A 174 13.78 2.23 -1.65
C LEU A 174 14.05 0.94 -2.41
N LEU A 175 13.00 0.11 -2.63
CA LEU A 175 13.07 -1.18 -3.33
C LEU A 175 14.00 -2.21 -2.66
N ASP A 176 14.34 -2.02 -1.40
CA ASP A 176 15.13 -2.96 -0.62
C ASP A 176 14.29 -4.16 -0.13
N ASN A 177 14.92 -5.10 0.56
CA ASN A 177 14.22 -6.29 1.07
C ASN A 177 13.26 -5.94 2.20
N PHE A 178 13.56 -4.91 3.00
CA PHE A 178 12.67 -4.45 4.05
C PHE A 178 11.42 -3.80 3.47
N ASP A 179 11.58 -2.97 2.45
CA ASP A 179 10.47 -2.34 1.73
C ASP A 179 9.50 -3.39 1.11
N LYS A 180 10.05 -4.54 0.65
CA LYS A 180 9.23 -5.68 0.21
C LYS A 180 8.41 -6.28 1.37
N VAL A 181 9.02 -6.43 2.55
CA VAL A 181 8.32 -6.95 3.75
C VAL A 181 7.19 -6.00 4.14
N ILE A 182 7.44 -4.69 4.14
CA ILE A 182 6.44 -3.66 4.41
C ILE A 182 5.30 -3.73 3.39
N TYR A 183 5.62 -3.83 2.10
CA TYR A 183 4.65 -3.94 1.02
C TYR A 183 3.73 -5.16 1.16
N PHE A 184 4.32 -6.35 1.32
CA PHE A 184 3.53 -7.58 1.47
C PHE A 184 2.78 -7.62 2.82
N GLY A 185 3.38 -7.07 3.89
CA GLY A 185 2.71 -6.93 5.18
C GLY A 185 1.45 -6.05 5.08
N ASN A 186 1.55 -4.89 4.43
CA ASN A 186 0.42 -4.01 4.17
C ASN A 186 -0.64 -4.70 3.29
N LEU A 187 -0.22 -5.39 2.23
CA LEU A 187 -1.12 -6.13 1.33
C LEU A 187 -1.91 -7.20 2.09
N ILE A 188 -1.23 -8.04 2.88
CA ILE A 188 -1.87 -9.07 3.68
C ILE A 188 -2.84 -8.45 4.69
N ALA A 189 -2.40 -7.42 5.40
CA ALA A 189 -3.24 -6.73 6.38
C ALA A 189 -4.49 -6.10 5.74
N GLY A 190 -4.35 -5.46 4.58
CA GLY A 190 -5.46 -4.89 3.82
C GLY A 190 -6.48 -5.91 3.33
N LEU A 191 -6.06 -7.15 3.05
CA LEU A 191 -6.96 -8.25 2.70
C LEU A 191 -7.60 -8.90 3.94
N VAL A 192 -6.84 -9.03 5.02
CA VAL A 192 -7.25 -9.72 6.24
C VAL A 192 -8.15 -8.84 7.11
N ALA A 193 -7.84 -7.56 7.29
CA ALA A 193 -8.57 -6.69 8.21
C ALA A 193 -10.08 -6.64 7.94
N PRO A 194 -10.58 -6.36 6.71
CA PRO A 194 -12.01 -6.35 6.44
C PRO A 194 -12.64 -7.74 6.61
N THR A 195 -11.93 -8.81 6.25
CA THR A 195 -12.42 -10.18 6.42
C THR A 195 -12.59 -10.55 7.89
N VAL A 196 -11.61 -10.22 8.73
CA VAL A 196 -11.67 -10.42 10.19
C VAL A 196 -12.74 -9.53 10.82
N PHE A 197 -12.90 -8.30 10.34
CA PHE A 197 -13.97 -7.41 10.78
C PHE A 197 -15.35 -8.01 10.51
N LEU A 198 -15.60 -8.48 9.30
CA LEU A 198 -16.86 -9.15 8.97
C LEU A 198 -17.06 -10.42 9.82
N HIS A 199 -16.03 -11.24 9.98
CA HIS A 199 -16.09 -12.40 10.86
C HIS A 199 -16.46 -12.00 12.29
N PHE A 200 -15.83 -10.95 12.81
CA PHE A 200 -16.15 -10.42 14.13
C PHE A 200 -17.61 -9.99 14.24
N CYS A 201 -18.14 -9.24 13.29
CA CYS A 201 -19.53 -8.79 13.25
C CYS A 201 -20.53 -9.97 13.17
N LEU A 202 -20.17 -11.06 12.48
CA LEU A 202 -21.03 -12.25 12.36
C LEU A 202 -21.06 -13.12 13.63
N VAL A 203 -20.03 -12.98 14.48
CA VAL A 203 -19.88 -13.80 15.71
C VAL A 203 -20.15 -13.01 16.98
N PHE A 204 -20.15 -11.68 16.93
CA PHE A 204 -20.34 -10.82 18.08
C PHE A 204 -21.68 -10.06 18.03
N PRO A 205 -22.44 -9.91 19.14
CA PRO A 205 -22.21 -10.51 20.46
C PRO A 205 -22.51 -12.00 20.51
N GLU A 206 -23.40 -12.50 19.63
CA GLU A 206 -23.77 -13.90 19.48
C GLU A 206 -23.63 -14.33 18.02
N PRO A 207 -23.15 -15.58 17.79
CA PRO A 207 -23.00 -16.08 16.43
C PRO A 207 -24.34 -16.18 15.73
N ARG A 208 -24.45 -15.57 14.55
CA ARG A 208 -25.65 -15.62 13.71
C ARG A 208 -26.01 -17.07 13.41
N PRO A 209 -27.30 -17.48 13.48
CA PRO A 209 -27.71 -18.87 13.29
C PRO A 209 -27.25 -19.46 11.95
N TRP A 210 -27.30 -18.65 10.89
CA TRP A 210 -26.89 -19.06 9.55
C TRP A 210 -25.36 -19.10 9.36
N PHE A 211 -24.56 -18.50 10.27
CA PHE A 211 -23.08 -18.48 10.19
C PHE A 211 -22.42 -19.51 11.12
N ARG A 212 -23.13 -20.52 11.59
CA ARG A 212 -22.58 -21.57 12.43
C ARG A 212 -21.88 -22.65 11.58
N GLY A 213 -20.63 -22.98 11.94
CA GLY A 213 -19.86 -24.09 11.35
C GLY A 213 -18.53 -23.67 10.71
N LYS A 214 -17.56 -24.58 10.74
CA LYS A 214 -16.19 -24.37 10.24
C LYS A 214 -16.15 -24.05 8.74
N THR A 215 -16.97 -24.73 7.95
CA THR A 215 -17.02 -24.55 6.48
C THR A 215 -17.38 -23.11 6.11
N ARG A 216 -18.35 -22.51 6.78
CA ARG A 216 -18.77 -21.12 6.50
C ARG A 216 -17.71 -20.12 6.91
N THR A 217 -17.02 -20.38 8.02
CA THR A 217 -15.85 -19.58 8.43
C THR A 217 -14.75 -19.66 7.37
N ILE A 218 -14.42 -20.84 6.87
CA ILE A 218 -13.39 -20.99 5.81
C ILE A 218 -13.82 -20.25 4.55
N LEU A 219 -15.09 -20.41 4.12
CA LEU A 219 -15.62 -19.76 2.92
C LEU A 219 -15.50 -18.23 2.97
N LEU A 220 -15.60 -17.64 4.17
CA LEU A 220 -15.43 -16.20 4.38
C LEU A 220 -14.01 -15.73 4.03
N TYR A 221 -12.99 -16.54 4.27
CA TYR A 221 -11.58 -16.18 4.02
C TYR A 221 -11.11 -16.54 2.61
N VAL A 222 -11.85 -17.39 1.87
CA VAL A 222 -11.48 -17.80 0.50
C VAL A 222 -11.28 -16.62 -0.45
N PRO A 223 -12.15 -15.59 -0.51
CA PRO A 223 -11.94 -14.45 -1.42
C PRO A 223 -10.63 -13.71 -1.15
N ALA A 224 -10.29 -13.48 0.13
CA ALA A 224 -9.02 -12.83 0.50
C ALA A 224 -7.80 -13.67 0.10
N ALA A 225 -7.88 -15.00 0.30
CA ALA A 225 -6.82 -15.91 -0.11
C ALA A 225 -6.64 -15.97 -1.63
N LEU A 226 -7.74 -16.01 -2.40
CA LEU A 226 -7.69 -15.97 -3.87
C LEU A 226 -7.10 -14.66 -4.39
N MET A 227 -7.48 -13.52 -3.80
CA MET A 227 -6.92 -12.22 -4.13
C MET A 227 -5.42 -12.16 -3.83
N PHE A 228 -4.99 -12.69 -2.69
CA PHE A 228 -3.57 -12.76 -2.34
C PHE A 228 -2.78 -13.62 -3.34
N LEU A 229 -3.30 -14.80 -3.68
CA LEU A 229 -2.69 -15.69 -4.67
C LEU A 229 -2.61 -15.02 -6.06
N ALA A 230 -3.64 -14.31 -6.47
CA ALA A 230 -3.63 -13.53 -7.70
C ALA A 230 -2.51 -12.47 -7.68
N PHE A 231 -2.37 -11.71 -6.59
CA PHE A 231 -1.28 -10.74 -6.42
C PHE A 231 0.11 -11.39 -6.52
N VAL A 232 0.30 -12.52 -5.86
CA VAL A 232 1.57 -13.25 -5.90
C VAL A 232 1.84 -13.78 -7.31
N ALA A 233 0.85 -14.34 -7.99
CA ALA A 233 0.99 -14.86 -9.34
C ALA A 233 1.37 -13.77 -10.37
N PHE A 234 0.77 -12.57 -10.21
CA PHE A 234 1.08 -11.44 -11.09
C PHE A 234 2.44 -10.80 -10.77
N SER A 235 2.76 -10.62 -9.48
CA SER A 235 4.03 -10.03 -9.07
C SER A 235 5.25 -10.92 -9.34
N SER A 236 5.06 -12.24 -9.31
CA SER A 236 6.11 -13.21 -9.65
C SER A 236 6.37 -13.38 -11.14
N GLY A 237 5.52 -12.79 -12.00
CA GLY A 237 5.60 -12.98 -13.45
C GLY A 237 5.12 -14.34 -13.94
N ALA A 238 4.53 -15.16 -13.07
CA ALA A 238 3.94 -16.46 -13.43
C ALA A 238 2.79 -16.31 -14.44
N MET A 239 2.11 -15.17 -14.40
CA MET A 239 1.09 -14.80 -15.38
C MET A 239 1.54 -13.53 -16.11
N LYS A 240 1.78 -13.63 -17.40
CA LYS A 240 2.10 -12.49 -18.28
C LYS A 240 0.80 -11.75 -18.62
N ILE A 241 0.63 -10.56 -18.08
CA ILE A 241 -0.48 -9.67 -18.42
C ILE A 241 0.09 -8.45 -19.11
N SER A 242 -0.62 -7.96 -20.11
CA SER A 242 -0.28 -6.74 -20.86
C SER A 242 -0.52 -5.45 -20.06
N VAL A 243 -1.12 -5.54 -18.87
CA VAL A 243 -1.44 -4.40 -18.00
C VAL A 243 -0.30 -4.16 -17.02
N PRO A 244 0.15 -2.91 -16.81
CA PRO A 244 1.14 -2.58 -15.79
C PRO A 244 0.73 -3.07 -14.39
N LEU A 245 1.68 -3.60 -13.60
CA LEU A 245 1.40 -4.12 -12.26
C LEU A 245 0.74 -3.09 -11.33
N LEU A 246 1.07 -1.81 -11.51
CA LEU A 246 0.48 -0.72 -10.72
C LEU A 246 -1.02 -0.57 -11.01
N ASP A 247 -1.41 -0.63 -12.28
CA ASP A 247 -2.81 -0.53 -12.70
C ASP A 247 -3.60 -1.76 -12.26
N LEU A 248 -2.97 -2.94 -12.34
CA LEU A 248 -3.57 -4.19 -11.86
C LEU A 248 -3.82 -4.12 -10.35
N ARG A 249 -2.86 -3.63 -9.56
CA ARG A 249 -3.05 -3.43 -8.12
C ARG A 249 -4.21 -2.49 -7.86
N TRP A 250 -4.25 -1.35 -8.52
CA TRP A 250 -5.33 -0.38 -8.38
C TRP A 250 -6.70 -0.99 -8.71
N MET A 251 -6.78 -1.78 -9.79
CA MET A 251 -8.02 -2.49 -10.17
C MET A 251 -8.44 -3.49 -9.08
N LEU A 252 -7.51 -4.31 -8.58
CA LEU A 252 -7.79 -5.30 -7.54
C LEU A 252 -8.23 -4.66 -6.23
N ASP A 253 -7.59 -3.56 -5.81
CA ASP A 253 -8.00 -2.81 -4.63
C ASP A 253 -9.42 -2.23 -4.80
N ARG A 254 -9.78 -1.77 -6.00
CA ARG A 254 -11.14 -1.29 -6.32
C ARG A 254 -12.17 -2.41 -6.31
N VAL A 255 -11.87 -3.55 -6.91
CA VAL A 255 -12.74 -4.73 -6.88
C VAL A 255 -12.98 -5.18 -5.44
N TRP A 256 -11.92 -5.21 -4.63
CA TRP A 256 -12.01 -5.56 -3.22
C TRP A 256 -12.87 -4.59 -2.43
N MET A 257 -12.68 -3.28 -2.62
CA MET A 257 -13.49 -2.24 -1.99
C MET A 257 -14.97 -2.34 -2.39
N VAL A 258 -15.26 -2.54 -3.67
CA VAL A 258 -16.65 -2.70 -4.18
C VAL A 258 -17.30 -3.95 -3.58
N ALA A 259 -16.58 -5.08 -3.53
CA ALA A 259 -17.10 -6.30 -2.93
C ALA A 259 -17.51 -6.07 -1.46
N TRP A 260 -16.70 -5.38 -0.67
CA TRP A 260 -17.02 -5.06 0.72
C TRP A 260 -18.17 -4.08 0.89
N THR A 261 -18.27 -3.07 0.03
CA THR A 261 -19.41 -2.12 0.06
C THR A 261 -20.74 -2.80 -0.29
N GLN A 262 -20.73 -3.76 -1.21
CA GLN A 262 -21.93 -4.52 -1.55
C GLN A 262 -22.37 -5.45 -0.42
N ILE A 263 -21.41 -6.13 0.24
CA ILE A 263 -21.70 -6.95 1.41
C ILE A 263 -22.31 -6.09 2.54
N GLY A 264 -21.76 -4.89 2.78
CA GLY A 264 -22.31 -3.96 3.77
C GLY A 264 -23.73 -3.50 3.46
N ARG A 265 -24.08 -3.26 2.19
CA ARG A 265 -25.43 -2.89 1.76
C ARG A 265 -26.46 -4.02 1.88
N ALA A 266 -26.04 -5.26 1.70
CA ALA A 266 -26.94 -6.41 1.81
C ALA A 266 -27.39 -6.71 3.25
N HIS A 267 -26.83 -5.99 4.24
CA HIS A 267 -27.12 -6.18 5.67
C HIS A 267 -27.81 -5.01 6.34
N VAL A 268 -28.14 -3.95 5.59
CA VAL A 268 -29.00 -2.84 6.00
C VAL A 268 -30.39 -3.02 5.41
#